data_4267b5259c0ede3f3da6899e60857824
#
_entry.id   4267b5259c0ede3f3da6899e60857824
#
_cell.length_a   1.000
_cell.length_b   1.000
_cell.length_c   1.000
_cell.angle_alpha   90.00
_cell.angle_beta   90.00
_cell.angle_gamma   90.00
#
_symmetry.space_group_name_H-M   'P 1'
#
loop_
_entity.id
_entity.type
_entity.pdbx_description
1 polymer ?
#
loop_
_entity_poly.entity_id
_entity_poly.type
_entity_poly.pdbx_seq_one_letter_code
_entity_poly.pdbx_strand_id
1 'polypeptide(L)'
;MRFSGKIYKDGKFWLVEIPLLDVMTQGYTRKEAYAMVSDLLETLVNKPDFSVMLHLGKQGDFEVSANDPRGLISLFLRRQREKSGLSLSEAAERLGAKSRNAYARYERGSSMPSLEKLTELYQAVAPGKDIVLHHSMTA
;
A
#
# COMPACT_ATOMS: atom_id res chain seq x y z
N MET A 1 5.41 -8.89 6.56
CA MET A 1 5.05 -7.46 6.45
C MET A 1 3.54 -7.33 6.22
N ARG A 2 2.90 -6.45 6.95
CA ARG A 2 1.46 -6.21 6.87
C ARG A 2 1.16 -4.72 6.84
N PHE A 3 0.08 -4.36 6.18
CA PHE A 3 -0.44 -2.99 6.13
C PHE A 3 -1.75 -2.93 6.91
N SER A 4 -1.89 -1.93 7.76
CA SER A 4 -3.08 -1.77 8.62
C SER A 4 -4.25 -1.18 7.84
N GLY A 5 -5.43 -1.69 8.12
CA GLY A 5 -6.68 -1.21 7.55
C GLY A 5 -7.78 -1.13 8.58
N LYS A 6 -8.88 -0.52 8.19
CA LYS A 6 -10.09 -0.40 9.02
C LYS A 6 -11.32 -0.67 8.18
N ILE A 7 -12.30 -1.29 8.82
CA ILE A 7 -13.65 -1.43 8.26
C ILE A 7 -14.65 -0.86 9.26
N TYR A 8 -15.60 -0.09 8.78
CA TYR A 8 -16.63 0.53 9.62
C TYR A 8 -17.89 0.75 8.81
N LYS A 9 -19.02 0.81 9.52
CA LYS A 9 -20.31 1.02 8.90
C LYS A 9 -20.58 2.52 8.74
N ASP A 10 -21.05 2.90 7.56
CA ASP A 10 -21.47 4.27 7.24
C ASP A 10 -22.80 4.20 6.48
N GLY A 11 -23.88 4.51 7.19
CA GLY A 11 -25.23 4.35 6.65
C GLY A 11 -25.50 2.89 6.33
N LYS A 12 -25.83 2.59 5.09
CA LYS A 12 -26.12 1.23 4.62
C LYS A 12 -24.91 0.50 4.02
N PHE A 13 -23.76 1.18 3.98
CA PHE A 13 -22.53 0.59 3.43
C PHE A 13 -21.54 0.26 4.54
N TRP A 14 -20.69 -0.73 4.26
CA TRP A 14 -19.48 -0.98 4.99
C TRP A 14 -18.32 -0.40 4.21
N LEU A 15 -17.64 0.58 4.80
CA LEU A 15 -16.44 1.18 4.22
C LEU A 15 -15.22 0.45 4.70
N VAL A 16 -14.27 0.25 3.80
CA VAL A 16 -13.01 -0.42 4.11
C VAL A 16 -11.87 0.40 3.53
N GLU A 17 -10.86 0.69 4.34
CA GLU A 17 -9.73 1.52 3.93
C GLU A 17 -8.40 0.98 4.42
N ILE A 18 -7.37 1.22 3.62
CA ILE A 18 -5.98 0.97 3.97
C ILE A 18 -5.22 2.27 3.71
N PRO A 19 -5.05 3.11 4.75
CA PRO A 19 -4.54 4.47 4.59
C PRO A 19 -3.17 4.56 3.90
N LEU A 20 -2.23 3.69 4.25
CA LEU A 20 -0.89 3.72 3.63
C LEU A 20 -0.91 3.43 2.14
N LEU A 21 -1.86 2.63 1.67
CA LEU A 21 -2.00 2.33 0.26
C LEU A 21 -2.93 3.32 -0.46
N ASP A 22 -3.49 4.27 0.29
CA ASP A 22 -4.43 5.27 -0.21
C ASP A 22 -5.56 4.60 -1.01
N VAL A 23 -6.12 3.52 -0.45
CA VAL A 23 -7.24 2.81 -1.06
C VAL A 23 -8.43 2.80 -0.11
N MET A 24 -9.62 2.94 -0.70
CA MET A 24 -10.89 2.84 -0.01
C MET A 24 -11.90 2.23 -0.96
N THR A 25 -12.73 1.33 -0.45
CA THR A 25 -13.85 0.78 -1.19
C THR A 25 -14.99 0.47 -0.22
N GLN A 26 -16.07 -0.12 -0.72
CA GLN A 26 -17.26 -0.35 0.09
C GLN A 26 -18.00 -1.61 -0.37
N GLY A 27 -18.86 -2.10 0.52
CA GLY A 27 -19.77 -3.19 0.23
C GLY A 27 -21.03 -3.04 1.07
N TYR A 28 -22.06 -3.81 0.75
CA TYR A 28 -23.31 -3.81 1.53
C TYR A 28 -23.20 -4.66 2.80
N THR A 29 -22.21 -5.57 2.84
CA THR A 29 -21.91 -6.40 4.00
C THR A 29 -20.41 -6.33 4.31
N ARG A 30 -20.01 -6.71 5.53
CA ARG A 30 -18.60 -6.84 5.88
C ARG A 30 -17.87 -7.77 4.93
N LYS A 31 -18.45 -8.93 4.66
CA LYS A 31 -17.86 -9.93 3.78
C LYS A 31 -17.62 -9.38 2.39
N GLU A 32 -18.60 -8.66 1.84
CA GLU A 32 -18.48 -8.02 0.53
C GLU A 32 -17.40 -6.95 0.53
N ALA A 33 -17.34 -6.08 1.55
CA ALA A 33 -16.34 -5.04 1.65
C ALA A 33 -14.92 -5.62 1.71
N TYR A 34 -14.70 -6.69 2.47
CA TYR A 34 -13.39 -7.37 2.49
C TYR A 34 -13.04 -7.98 1.14
N ALA A 35 -14.01 -8.59 0.45
CA ALA A 35 -13.78 -9.11 -0.89
C ALA A 35 -13.43 -7.99 -1.88
N MET A 36 -14.10 -6.85 -1.77
CA MET A 36 -13.88 -5.69 -2.62
C MET A 36 -12.46 -5.12 -2.45
N VAL A 37 -11.97 -5.01 -1.22
CA VAL A 37 -10.62 -4.49 -1.00
C VAL A 37 -9.55 -5.45 -1.48
N SER A 38 -9.75 -6.75 -1.33
CA SER A 38 -8.83 -7.76 -1.86
C SER A 38 -8.75 -7.68 -3.38
N ASP A 39 -9.90 -7.64 -4.06
CA ASP A 39 -9.97 -7.50 -5.51
C ASP A 39 -9.34 -6.21 -5.99
N LEU A 40 -9.57 -5.11 -5.28
CA LEU A 40 -8.99 -3.81 -5.62
C LEU A 40 -7.46 -3.86 -5.55
N LEU A 41 -6.89 -4.41 -4.49
CA LEU A 41 -5.45 -4.51 -4.33
C LEU A 41 -4.82 -5.38 -5.41
N GLU A 42 -5.43 -6.52 -5.70
CA GLU A 42 -4.93 -7.44 -6.74
C GLU A 42 -5.01 -6.80 -8.12
N THR A 43 -6.08 -6.04 -8.38
CA THR A 43 -6.25 -5.29 -9.65
C THR A 43 -5.22 -4.18 -9.78
N LEU A 44 -4.98 -3.42 -8.72
CA LEU A 44 -4.02 -2.31 -8.74
C LEU A 44 -2.58 -2.79 -8.90
N VAL A 45 -2.21 -3.89 -8.27
CA VAL A 45 -0.88 -4.47 -8.42
C VAL A 45 -0.72 -5.09 -9.82
N ASN A 46 -1.77 -5.74 -10.31
CA ASN A 46 -1.86 -6.26 -11.68
C ASN A 46 -0.66 -7.12 -12.08
N LYS A 47 -0.35 -8.13 -11.27
CA LYS A 47 0.72 -9.09 -11.56
C LYS A 47 0.19 -10.51 -11.50
N PRO A 48 0.66 -11.42 -12.40
CA PRO A 48 0.28 -12.83 -12.35
C PRO A 48 0.59 -13.42 -10.97
N ASP A 49 -0.31 -14.26 -10.48
CA ASP A 49 -0.16 -15.00 -9.23
C ASP A 49 -0.02 -14.13 -7.97
N PHE A 50 -0.25 -12.83 -8.07
CA PHE A 50 -0.28 -11.95 -6.91
C PHE A 50 -1.61 -12.13 -6.16
N SER A 51 -1.54 -12.36 -4.86
CA SER A 51 -2.71 -12.48 -4.00
C SER A 51 -2.46 -11.87 -2.63
N VAL A 52 -3.53 -11.38 -2.02
CA VAL A 52 -3.48 -10.81 -0.68
C VAL A 52 -4.20 -11.69 0.31
N MET A 53 -3.82 -11.57 1.59
CA MET A 53 -4.47 -12.24 2.70
C MET A 53 -4.85 -11.18 3.74
N LEU A 54 -6.11 -11.23 4.19
CA LEU A 54 -6.61 -10.34 5.23
C LEU A 54 -6.52 -11.06 6.59
N HIS A 55 -6.02 -10.32 7.57
CA HIS A 55 -5.88 -10.79 8.95
C HIS A 55 -6.83 -9.94 9.80
N LEU A 56 -7.98 -10.52 10.17
CA LEU A 56 -9.04 -9.79 10.85
C LEU A 56 -8.73 -9.65 12.34
N GLY A 57 -8.84 -8.44 12.83
CA GLY A 57 -8.66 -8.09 14.23
C GLY A 57 -9.98 -7.79 14.93
N LYS A 58 -9.89 -6.98 15.99
CA LYS A 58 -11.04 -6.58 16.79
C LYS A 58 -11.47 -5.15 16.41
N GLN A 59 -12.76 -4.84 16.64
CA GLN A 59 -13.29 -3.48 16.51
C GLN A 59 -13.08 -2.86 15.11
N GLY A 60 -13.12 -3.70 14.08
CA GLY A 60 -12.96 -3.22 12.71
C GLY A 60 -11.52 -3.04 12.26
N ASP A 61 -10.54 -3.34 13.08
CA ASP A 61 -9.15 -3.34 12.66
C ASP A 61 -8.83 -4.62 11.90
N PHE A 62 -8.03 -4.49 10.85
CA PHE A 62 -7.48 -5.64 10.13
C PHE A 62 -6.10 -5.28 9.56
N GLU A 63 -5.42 -6.29 9.08
CA GLU A 63 -4.12 -6.12 8.42
C GLU A 63 -4.13 -6.91 7.13
N VAL A 64 -3.37 -6.45 6.15
CA VAL A 64 -3.23 -7.15 4.87
C VAL A 64 -1.78 -7.49 4.61
N SER A 65 -1.54 -8.73 4.20
CA SER A 65 -0.26 -9.19 3.68
C SER A 65 -0.45 -9.71 2.26
N ALA A 66 0.65 -10.01 1.60
CA ALA A 66 0.61 -10.58 0.25
C ALA A 66 1.59 -11.75 0.14
N ASN A 67 1.35 -12.63 -0.81
CA ASN A 67 2.29 -13.71 -1.15
C ASN A 67 3.63 -13.18 -1.66
N ASP A 68 3.63 -12.00 -2.28
CA ASP A 68 4.84 -11.27 -2.66
C ASP A 68 4.78 -9.85 -2.10
N PRO A 69 5.53 -9.55 -1.03
CA PRO A 69 5.50 -8.22 -0.42
C PRO A 69 5.97 -7.09 -1.34
N ARG A 70 6.74 -7.40 -2.41
CA ARG A 70 7.14 -6.38 -3.39
C ARG A 70 5.94 -5.73 -4.06
N GLY A 71 4.85 -6.49 -4.25
CA GLY A 71 3.62 -5.95 -4.84
C GLY A 71 2.99 -4.87 -3.98
N LEU A 72 2.91 -5.08 -2.67
CA LEU A 72 2.35 -4.08 -1.75
C LEU A 72 3.27 -2.87 -1.60
N ILE A 73 4.59 -3.08 -1.54
CA ILE A 73 5.56 -1.99 -1.46
C ILE A 73 5.52 -1.13 -2.73
N SER A 74 5.47 -1.76 -3.90
CA SER A 74 5.39 -1.02 -5.16
C SER A 74 4.10 -0.20 -5.25
N LEU A 75 2.99 -0.76 -4.82
CA LEU A 75 1.70 -0.06 -4.76
C LEU A 75 1.75 1.11 -3.78
N PHE A 76 2.29 0.89 -2.58
CA PHE A 76 2.49 1.93 -1.57
C PHE A 76 3.25 3.13 -2.16
N LEU A 77 4.40 2.90 -2.77
CA LEU A 77 5.21 3.96 -3.35
C LEU A 77 4.48 4.70 -4.48
N ARG A 78 3.83 3.96 -5.36
CA ARG A 78 3.08 4.55 -6.47
C ARG A 78 1.95 5.45 -5.97
N ARG A 79 1.15 4.96 -5.01
CA ARG A 79 0.02 5.72 -4.47
C ARG A 79 0.47 6.97 -3.74
N GLN A 80 1.55 6.89 -2.97
CA GLN A 80 2.11 8.05 -2.28
C GLN A 80 2.65 9.08 -3.27
N ARG A 81 3.33 8.63 -4.33
CA ARG A 81 3.80 9.51 -5.40
C ARG A 81 2.63 10.20 -6.11
N GLU A 82 1.61 9.45 -6.49
CA GLU A 82 0.42 10.00 -7.16
C GLU A 82 -0.31 11.00 -6.26
N LYS A 83 -0.44 10.69 -4.99
CA LYS A 83 -1.07 11.58 -4.00
C LYS A 83 -0.31 12.90 -3.86
N SER A 84 0.99 12.87 -4.00
CA SER A 84 1.85 14.06 -3.97
C SER A 84 1.94 14.79 -5.31
N GLY A 85 1.32 14.25 -6.36
CA GLY A 85 1.32 14.86 -7.69
C GLY A 85 2.67 14.80 -8.42
N LEU A 86 3.53 13.86 -8.05
CA LEU A 86 4.86 13.74 -8.63
C LEU A 86 4.90 12.78 -9.82
N SER A 87 5.67 13.12 -10.84
CA SER A 87 6.03 12.20 -11.90
C SER A 87 7.11 11.22 -11.42
N LEU A 88 7.35 10.16 -12.19
CA LEU A 88 8.46 9.24 -11.92
C LEU A 88 9.80 9.96 -11.94
N SER A 89 9.99 10.87 -12.87
CA SER A 89 11.22 11.67 -12.99
C SER A 89 11.42 12.58 -11.78
N GLU A 90 10.35 13.23 -11.33
CA GLU A 90 10.40 14.08 -10.14
C GLU A 90 10.71 13.30 -8.88
N ALA A 91 10.13 12.10 -8.72
CA ALA A 91 10.44 11.23 -7.60
C ALA A 91 11.91 10.82 -7.60
N ALA A 92 12.45 10.44 -8.76
CA ALA A 92 13.87 10.10 -8.91
C ALA A 92 14.78 11.30 -8.58
N GLU A 93 14.40 12.49 -9.02
CA GLU A 93 15.14 13.71 -8.72
C GLU A 93 15.18 14.00 -7.22
N ARG A 94 14.06 13.86 -6.52
CA ARG A 94 13.99 14.03 -5.07
C ARG A 94 14.82 13.00 -4.31
N LEU A 95 14.96 11.80 -4.88
CA LEU A 95 15.81 10.75 -4.33
C LEU A 95 17.30 11.07 -4.51
N GLY A 96 17.64 12.06 -5.35
CA GLY A 96 19.01 12.37 -5.73
C GLY A 96 19.56 11.43 -6.79
N ALA A 97 18.69 10.71 -7.49
CA ALA A 97 19.08 9.76 -8.52
C ALA A 97 19.31 10.41 -9.87
N LYS A 98 20.25 9.88 -10.65
CA LYS A 98 20.59 10.41 -11.96
C LYS A 98 19.62 9.98 -13.06
N SER A 99 18.83 8.95 -12.85
CA SER A 99 17.90 8.44 -13.84
C SER A 99 16.55 8.11 -13.22
N ARG A 100 15.50 8.28 -14.03
CA ARG A 100 14.13 7.88 -13.69
C ARG A 100 14.05 6.42 -13.25
N ASN A 101 14.80 5.56 -13.90
CA ASN A 101 14.77 4.12 -13.65
C ASN A 101 15.31 3.74 -12.25
N ALA A 102 16.15 4.56 -11.66
CA ALA A 102 16.66 4.33 -10.30
C ALA A 102 15.53 4.33 -9.25
N TYR A 103 14.44 5.04 -9.52
CA TYR A 103 13.23 4.99 -8.70
C TYR A 103 12.19 4.01 -9.27
N ALA A 104 11.94 4.09 -10.57
CA ALA A 104 10.82 3.37 -11.22
C ALA A 104 10.88 1.85 -11.02
N ARG A 105 12.06 1.26 -10.89
CA ARG A 105 12.21 -0.18 -10.63
C ARG A 105 11.53 -0.63 -9.34
N TYR A 106 11.46 0.23 -8.33
CA TYR A 106 10.77 -0.06 -7.08
C TYR A 106 9.25 -0.05 -7.25
N GLU A 107 8.72 0.88 -8.05
CA GLU A 107 7.29 0.90 -8.36
C GLU A 107 6.85 -0.24 -9.28
N ARG A 108 7.76 -0.78 -10.07
CA ARG A 108 7.47 -1.97 -10.87
C ARG A 108 7.53 -3.27 -10.07
N GLY A 109 8.02 -3.20 -8.81
CA GLY A 109 8.21 -4.39 -8.00
C GLY A 109 9.35 -5.27 -8.47
N SER A 110 10.26 -4.75 -9.29
CA SER A 110 11.44 -5.48 -9.78
C SER A 110 12.49 -5.66 -8.70
N SER A 111 12.51 -4.77 -7.72
CA SER A 111 13.47 -4.78 -6.62
C SER A 111 12.74 -4.57 -5.31
N MET A 112 13.12 -5.35 -4.30
CA MET A 112 12.67 -5.13 -2.92
C MET A 112 13.65 -4.18 -2.26
N PRO A 113 13.21 -2.99 -1.82
CA PRO A 113 14.13 -2.07 -1.14
C PRO A 113 14.52 -2.62 0.24
N SER A 114 15.73 -2.32 0.68
CA SER A 114 16.09 -2.48 2.08
C SER A 114 15.23 -1.55 2.93
N LEU A 115 15.18 -1.77 4.24
CA LEU A 115 14.42 -0.89 5.14
C LEU A 115 14.93 0.55 5.06
N GLU A 116 16.25 0.73 5.03
CA GLU A 116 16.86 2.05 4.86
C GLU A 116 16.46 2.70 3.53
N LYS A 117 16.55 1.95 2.44
CA LYS A 117 16.15 2.46 1.11
C LYS A 117 14.67 2.80 1.08
N LEU A 118 13.82 1.99 1.70
CA LEU A 118 12.38 2.27 1.76
C LEU A 118 12.08 3.60 2.46
N THR A 119 12.81 3.89 3.53
CA THR A 119 12.69 5.18 4.23
C THR A 119 13.05 6.34 3.31
N GLU A 120 14.15 6.23 2.56
CA GLU A 120 14.55 7.25 1.58
C GLU A 120 13.51 7.44 0.48
N LEU A 121 13.01 6.32 -0.07
CA LEU A 121 11.99 6.35 -1.12
C LEU A 121 10.70 7.01 -0.64
N TYR A 122 10.26 6.67 0.56
CA TYR A 122 9.05 7.24 1.13
C TYR A 122 9.19 8.75 1.33
N GLN A 123 10.30 9.21 1.89
CA GLN A 123 10.55 10.64 2.08
C GLN A 123 10.63 11.40 0.75
N ALA A 124 11.12 10.76 -0.30
CA ALA A 124 11.16 11.36 -1.63
C ALA A 124 9.75 11.59 -2.21
N VAL A 125 8.82 10.67 -2.00
CA VAL A 125 7.45 10.76 -2.56
C VAL A 125 6.45 11.38 -1.58
N ALA A 126 6.76 11.41 -0.29
CA ALA A 126 5.89 11.96 0.75
C ALA A 126 6.74 12.74 1.76
N PRO A 127 7.21 13.95 1.39
CA PRO A 127 8.10 14.73 2.26
C PRO A 127 7.50 14.96 3.64
N GLY A 128 8.32 14.80 4.67
CA GLY A 128 7.91 14.95 6.05
C GLY A 128 7.26 13.71 6.67
N LYS A 129 7.11 12.64 5.90
CA LYS A 129 6.57 11.36 6.40
C LYS A 129 7.71 10.40 6.73
N ASP A 130 7.50 9.58 7.74
CA ASP A 130 8.47 8.57 8.14
C ASP A 130 7.78 7.24 8.44
N ILE A 131 8.58 6.19 8.53
CA ILE A 131 8.08 4.83 8.80
C ILE A 131 8.16 4.56 10.29
N VAL A 132 7.08 4.03 10.83
CA VAL A 132 7.02 3.57 12.21
C VAL A 132 6.78 2.07 12.20
N LEU A 133 7.57 1.35 12.97
CA LEU A 133 7.44 -0.10 13.07
C LEU A 133 6.52 -0.46 14.24
N HIS A 134 5.56 -1.31 13.97
CA HIS A 134 4.63 -1.83 14.96
C HIS A 134 4.59 -3.36 14.91
N HIS A 135 4.29 -3.96 16.05
CA HIS A 135 3.89 -5.36 16.04
C HIS A 135 2.52 -5.50 15.37
N SER A 136 2.29 -6.64 14.74
CA SER A 136 0.96 -7.01 14.28
C SER A 136 -0.03 -6.98 15.43
N MET A 137 -1.22 -6.40 15.19
CA MET A 137 -2.31 -6.39 16.15
C MET A 137 -3.14 -7.68 16.10
N THR A 138 -2.95 -8.49 15.05
CA THR A 138 -3.63 -9.76 14.87
C THR A 138 -2.62 -10.91 14.95
N ALA A 139 -3.07 -12.03 15.45
CA ALA A 139 -2.21 -13.22 15.57
C ALA A 139 -1.83 -13.78 14.20
#